data_bd083632065734d8a08d55d71718e025
#
_entry.id   bd083632065734d8a08d55d71718e025
#
_cell.length_a   1.000
_cell.length_b   1.000
_cell.length_c   1.000
_cell.angle_alpha   90.00
_cell.angle_beta   90.00
_cell.angle_gamma   90.00
#
_symmetry.space_group_name_H-M   'P 1'
#
loop_
_entity.id
_entity.type
_entity.pdbx_description
1 polymer ?
#
loop_
_entity_poly.entity_id
_entity_poly.type
_entity_poly.pdbx_seq_one_letter_code
_entity_poly.pdbx_strand_id
1 'polypeptide(L)'
;MRRTRFVQFAALAMVSTMSTAALADGQVNVYTYRQPELIKPVLDAFTAKTGIATEVLFLDKGLEERVASEGENSPADVIMTVDISRLTAAKEKGITQPLVDETVNANISPEYRDPDGDWFGLTKRARVIYASKDRVSQTEITYAELADPKWKGKICMRSGQHDYNLALFSAAIEHWGVEKTEEWMKGLKVNLARKPNGGDRPQAGAIAAGECDIALGNTYYVGLMRNNEKDPKEKEWGNAINVLFPTFTETGGSHVNISGVALAKYAPNKDNAVKLIEFLSGHEAQQIYAEKNYEYPVEPGLEPSPTVKAFGELKADTLSLADIAKNRKAASEMVDRVGLDDGPNS
;
A
#
# COMPACT_ATOMS: atom_id res chain seq x y z
N MET A 1 -41.55 -33.74 -75.90
CA MET A 1 -41.00 -34.15 -74.61
C MET A 1 -40.31 -32.98 -73.89
N ARG A 2 -41.00 -32.33 -72.95
CA ARG A 2 -40.46 -31.21 -72.18
C ARG A 2 -40.11 -31.73 -70.78
N ARG A 3 -38.84 -31.68 -70.35
CA ARG A 3 -38.41 -32.05 -69.02
C ARG A 3 -38.39 -30.78 -68.15
N THR A 4 -39.25 -30.77 -67.12
CA THR A 4 -39.31 -29.71 -66.11
C THR A 4 -38.27 -30.02 -65.04
N ARG A 5 -37.34 -29.07 -64.78
CA ARG A 5 -36.39 -29.14 -63.67
C ARG A 5 -37.00 -28.44 -62.46
N PHE A 6 -37.16 -29.16 -61.35
CA PHE A 6 -37.47 -28.60 -60.06
C PHE A 6 -36.16 -28.07 -59.44
N VAL A 7 -36.16 -26.78 -59.08
CA VAL A 7 -35.10 -26.18 -58.29
C VAL A 7 -35.59 -26.14 -56.85
N GLN A 8 -34.91 -26.90 -55.94
CA GLN A 8 -35.15 -26.81 -54.52
C GLN A 8 -34.33 -25.66 -53.94
N PHE A 9 -35.00 -24.65 -53.37
CA PHE A 9 -34.41 -23.62 -52.55
C PHE A 9 -34.24 -24.15 -51.11
N ALA A 10 -33.00 -24.36 -50.64
CA ALA A 10 -32.69 -24.59 -49.25
C ALA A 10 -32.59 -23.23 -48.53
N ALA A 11 -33.54 -22.93 -47.66
CA ALA A 11 -33.46 -21.76 -46.76
C ALA A 11 -32.51 -22.05 -45.60
N LEU A 12 -31.37 -21.41 -45.59
CA LEU A 12 -30.40 -21.45 -44.50
C LEU A 12 -30.87 -20.46 -43.41
N ALA A 13 -31.44 -20.95 -42.32
CA ALA A 13 -31.79 -20.13 -41.16
C ALA A 13 -30.50 -19.79 -40.40
N MET A 14 -30.02 -18.53 -40.50
CA MET A 14 -29.00 -17.97 -39.61
C MET A 14 -29.60 -17.74 -38.24
N VAL A 15 -29.23 -18.57 -37.28
CA VAL A 15 -29.49 -18.31 -35.87
C VAL A 15 -28.42 -17.27 -35.39
N SER A 16 -28.82 -16.00 -35.35
CA SER A 16 -28.03 -14.97 -34.69
C SER A 16 -28.11 -15.20 -33.19
N THR A 17 -27.03 -15.70 -32.61
CA THR A 17 -26.80 -15.65 -31.14
C THR A 17 -26.56 -14.20 -30.75
N MET A 18 -27.60 -13.52 -30.29
CA MET A 18 -27.44 -12.25 -29.56
C MET A 18 -26.76 -12.59 -28.25
N SER A 19 -25.47 -12.28 -28.16
CA SER A 19 -24.77 -12.13 -26.87
C SER A 19 -25.45 -10.96 -26.15
N THR A 20 -26.27 -11.25 -25.16
CA THR A 20 -26.73 -10.25 -24.20
C THR A 20 -25.49 -9.79 -23.43
N ALA A 21 -24.93 -8.64 -23.79
CA ALA A 21 -24.07 -7.93 -22.89
C ALA A 21 -24.88 -7.70 -21.61
N ALA A 22 -24.46 -8.32 -20.51
CA ALA A 22 -25.02 -8.02 -19.21
C ALA A 22 -24.82 -6.51 -19.01
N LEU A 23 -25.91 -5.77 -18.86
CA LEU A 23 -25.85 -4.38 -18.42
C LEU A 23 -25.22 -4.41 -17.02
N ALA A 24 -24.17 -3.65 -16.82
CA ALA A 24 -23.55 -3.51 -15.49
C ALA A 24 -24.62 -3.02 -14.51
N ASP A 25 -24.70 -3.64 -13.32
CA ASP A 25 -25.65 -3.24 -12.26
C ASP A 25 -25.28 -1.89 -11.61
N GLY A 26 -24.74 -0.97 -12.39
CA GLY A 26 -24.25 0.34 -11.97
C GLY A 26 -22.71 0.43 -11.98
N GLN A 27 -22.20 1.49 -11.38
CA GLN A 27 -20.75 1.74 -11.32
C GLN A 27 -20.33 2.25 -9.94
N VAL A 28 -19.01 2.19 -9.66
CA VAL A 28 -18.35 2.84 -8.54
C VAL A 28 -17.12 3.59 -9.04
N ASN A 29 -16.99 4.86 -8.67
CA ASN A 29 -15.84 5.68 -9.01
C ASN A 29 -14.82 5.63 -7.86
N VAL A 30 -13.65 5.08 -8.14
CA VAL A 30 -12.57 4.84 -7.18
C VAL A 30 -11.47 5.88 -7.40
N TYR A 31 -11.31 6.80 -6.46
CA TYR A 31 -10.17 7.72 -6.45
C TYR A 31 -9.06 7.11 -5.59
N THR A 32 -7.84 6.97 -6.15
CA THR A 32 -6.81 6.18 -5.46
C THR A 32 -5.39 6.69 -5.68
N TYR A 33 -4.56 6.52 -4.64
CA TYR A 33 -3.10 6.56 -4.73
C TYR A 33 -2.48 5.20 -5.01
N ARG A 34 -3.31 4.14 -5.04
CA ARG A 34 -2.84 2.78 -5.31
C ARG A 34 -2.51 2.62 -6.78
N GLN A 35 -1.32 2.12 -7.06
CA GLN A 35 -0.89 1.82 -8.43
C GLN A 35 -1.90 0.88 -9.12
N PRO A 36 -2.24 1.14 -10.40
CA PRO A 36 -3.27 0.38 -11.11
C PRO A 36 -3.04 -1.13 -11.12
N GLU A 37 -1.79 -1.58 -11.26
CA GLU A 37 -1.45 -3.00 -11.26
C GLU A 37 -1.71 -3.71 -9.92
N LEU A 38 -1.73 -2.97 -8.81
CA LEU A 38 -1.96 -3.51 -7.47
C LEU A 38 -3.44 -3.48 -7.06
N ILE A 39 -4.26 -2.61 -7.68
CA ILE A 39 -5.68 -2.52 -7.35
C ILE A 39 -6.56 -3.28 -8.33
N LYS A 40 -6.14 -3.36 -9.61
CA LYS A 40 -6.94 -3.98 -10.67
C LYS A 40 -7.39 -5.41 -10.35
N PRO A 41 -6.56 -6.33 -9.84
CA PRO A 41 -7.01 -7.70 -9.56
C PRO A 41 -8.20 -7.77 -8.61
N VAL A 42 -8.24 -6.94 -7.57
CA VAL A 42 -9.32 -6.95 -6.58
C VAL A 42 -10.58 -6.28 -7.12
N LEU A 43 -10.46 -5.22 -7.94
CA LEU A 43 -11.60 -4.57 -8.57
C LEU A 43 -12.22 -5.43 -9.68
N ASP A 44 -11.39 -6.14 -10.45
CA ASP A 44 -11.88 -7.12 -11.45
C ASP A 44 -12.68 -8.23 -10.77
N ALA A 45 -12.22 -8.74 -9.62
CA ALA A 45 -12.94 -9.76 -8.84
C ALA A 45 -14.28 -9.22 -8.29
N PHE A 46 -14.31 -7.98 -7.81
CA PHE A 46 -15.54 -7.30 -7.41
C PHE A 46 -16.54 -7.21 -8.56
N THR A 47 -16.08 -6.70 -9.72
CA THR A 47 -16.94 -6.58 -10.91
C THR A 47 -17.44 -7.95 -11.39
N ALA A 48 -16.58 -8.97 -11.40
CA ALA A 48 -16.97 -10.33 -11.78
C ALA A 48 -18.03 -10.93 -10.85
N LYS A 49 -17.97 -10.62 -9.55
CA LYS A 49 -18.90 -11.12 -8.53
C LYS A 49 -20.24 -10.39 -8.52
N THR A 50 -20.23 -9.08 -8.75
CA THR A 50 -21.39 -8.22 -8.50
C THR A 50 -22.04 -7.68 -9.78
N GLY A 51 -21.35 -7.72 -10.91
CA GLY A 51 -21.77 -7.02 -12.13
C GLY A 51 -21.56 -5.49 -12.09
N ILE A 52 -21.11 -4.92 -10.95
CA ILE A 52 -20.91 -3.49 -10.80
C ILE A 52 -19.56 -3.11 -11.43
N ALA A 53 -19.56 -2.13 -12.35
CA ALA A 53 -18.34 -1.62 -12.97
C ALA A 53 -17.55 -0.74 -11.99
N THR A 54 -16.22 -0.71 -12.14
CA THR A 54 -15.36 0.18 -11.37
C THR A 54 -14.60 1.13 -12.29
N GLU A 55 -14.73 2.43 -12.04
CA GLU A 55 -14.00 3.49 -12.74
C GLU A 55 -12.90 4.04 -11.84
N VAL A 56 -11.64 3.95 -12.28
CA VAL A 56 -10.48 4.26 -11.43
C VAL A 56 -9.82 5.55 -11.87
N LEU A 57 -9.71 6.51 -10.95
CA LEU A 57 -8.83 7.66 -11.09
C LEU A 57 -7.61 7.46 -10.19
N PHE A 58 -6.47 7.16 -10.81
CA PHE A 58 -5.18 7.12 -10.13
C PHE A 58 -4.54 8.50 -10.09
N LEU A 59 -4.05 8.90 -8.92
CA LEU A 59 -3.26 10.10 -8.70
C LEU A 59 -2.00 9.75 -7.90
N ASP A 60 -0.88 10.38 -8.19
CA ASP A 60 0.36 10.24 -7.42
C ASP A 60 0.43 11.22 -6.24
N LYS A 61 -0.35 12.31 -6.30
CA LYS A 61 -0.46 13.37 -5.28
C LYS A 61 -1.73 14.19 -5.44
N GLY A 62 -2.15 14.90 -4.39
CA GLY A 62 -3.20 15.91 -4.44
C GLY A 62 -4.62 15.36 -4.57
N LEU A 63 -4.85 14.08 -4.17
CA LEU A 63 -6.17 13.45 -4.25
C LEU A 63 -7.14 14.12 -3.28
N GLU A 64 -6.73 14.34 -2.05
CA GLU A 64 -7.56 14.96 -1.00
C GLU A 64 -7.94 16.40 -1.38
N GLU A 65 -6.99 17.15 -1.95
CA GLU A 65 -7.22 18.51 -2.46
C GLU A 65 -8.21 18.50 -3.63
N ARG A 66 -8.08 17.53 -4.52
CA ARG A 66 -8.96 17.37 -5.66
C ARG A 66 -10.39 17.10 -5.21
N VAL A 67 -10.63 16.09 -4.37
CA VAL A 67 -11.96 15.77 -3.87
C VAL A 67 -12.56 16.96 -3.11
N ALA A 68 -11.76 17.65 -2.28
CA ALA A 68 -12.21 18.83 -1.57
C ALA A 68 -12.59 19.98 -2.52
N SER A 69 -11.84 20.19 -3.61
CA SER A 69 -12.14 21.23 -4.59
C SER A 69 -13.35 20.91 -5.47
N GLU A 70 -13.61 19.64 -5.75
CA GLU A 70 -14.80 19.17 -6.48
C GLU A 70 -16.08 19.32 -5.62
N GLY A 71 -15.96 19.23 -4.28
CA GLY A 71 -17.06 19.42 -3.33
C GLY A 71 -18.24 18.48 -3.60
N GLU A 72 -19.45 19.05 -3.60
CA GLU A 72 -20.70 18.29 -3.86
C GLU A 72 -20.78 17.71 -5.28
N ASN A 73 -19.98 18.22 -6.21
CA ASN A 73 -19.92 17.73 -7.58
C ASN A 73 -18.83 16.65 -7.79
N SER A 74 -18.16 16.22 -6.73
CA SER A 74 -17.17 15.17 -6.85
C SER A 74 -17.81 13.86 -7.34
N PRO A 75 -17.28 13.24 -8.41
CA PRO A 75 -17.75 11.94 -8.84
C PRO A 75 -17.21 10.79 -7.96
N ALA A 76 -16.29 11.07 -7.02
CA ALA A 76 -15.69 10.04 -6.18
C ALA A 76 -16.76 9.36 -5.30
N ASP A 77 -16.83 8.03 -5.37
CA ASP A 77 -17.64 7.20 -4.48
C ASP A 77 -16.82 6.65 -3.33
N VAL A 78 -15.58 6.21 -3.62
CA VAL A 78 -14.64 5.76 -2.61
C VAL A 78 -13.28 6.43 -2.81
N ILE A 79 -12.60 6.69 -1.69
CA ILE A 79 -11.24 7.20 -1.62
C ILE A 79 -10.36 6.08 -1.08
N MET A 80 -9.36 5.64 -1.86
CA MET A 80 -8.42 4.61 -1.44
C MET A 80 -7.02 5.18 -1.31
N THR A 81 -6.41 4.98 -0.15
CA THR A 81 -5.06 5.49 0.12
C THR A 81 -4.10 4.38 0.51
N VAL A 82 -2.81 4.69 0.49
CA VAL A 82 -1.73 3.76 0.81
C VAL A 82 -1.00 4.13 2.10
N ASP A 83 -1.61 5.00 2.92
CA ASP A 83 -0.99 5.50 4.15
C ASP A 83 -2.05 6.03 5.12
N ILE A 84 -1.86 5.75 6.43
CA ILE A 84 -2.78 6.21 7.48
C ILE A 84 -2.91 7.73 7.53
N SER A 85 -1.82 8.47 7.31
CA SER A 85 -1.86 9.94 7.37
C SER A 85 -2.76 10.54 6.28
N ARG A 86 -2.86 9.88 5.12
CA ARG A 86 -3.75 10.30 4.04
C ARG A 86 -5.21 9.97 4.35
N LEU A 87 -5.50 8.84 5.00
CA LEU A 87 -6.85 8.53 5.49
C LEU A 87 -7.29 9.55 6.54
N THR A 88 -6.41 9.87 7.48
CA THR A 88 -6.65 10.90 8.51
C THR A 88 -6.86 12.27 7.87
N ALA A 89 -6.01 12.66 6.91
CA ALA A 89 -6.16 13.92 6.19
C ALA A 89 -7.48 14.01 5.40
N ALA A 90 -7.94 12.92 4.81
CA ALA A 90 -9.26 12.89 4.15
C ALA A 90 -10.40 13.15 5.13
N LYS A 91 -10.37 12.54 6.33
CA LYS A 91 -11.30 12.78 7.42
C LYS A 91 -11.24 14.25 7.88
N GLU A 92 -10.04 14.75 8.18
CA GLU A 92 -9.83 16.14 8.66
C GLU A 92 -10.29 17.20 7.66
N LYS A 93 -10.13 16.93 6.35
CA LYS A 93 -10.65 17.80 5.28
C LYS A 93 -12.18 17.70 5.10
N GLY A 94 -12.82 16.77 5.79
CA GLY A 94 -14.27 16.56 5.72
C GLY A 94 -14.74 16.09 4.35
N ILE A 95 -13.91 15.28 3.64
CA ILE A 95 -14.23 14.69 2.34
C ILE A 95 -14.70 13.25 2.44
N THR A 96 -14.80 12.71 3.65
CA THR A 96 -15.34 11.39 3.98
C THR A 96 -16.70 11.51 4.65
N GLN A 97 -17.44 10.42 4.72
CA GLN A 97 -18.61 10.27 5.56
C GLN A 97 -18.54 8.96 6.35
N PRO A 98 -19.05 8.95 7.59
CA PRO A 98 -19.09 7.71 8.38
C PRO A 98 -19.88 6.60 7.70
N LEU A 99 -19.33 5.40 7.75
CA LEU A 99 -20.01 4.15 7.40
C LEU A 99 -20.14 3.28 8.65
N VAL A 100 -21.38 2.99 9.03
CA VAL A 100 -21.68 2.01 10.07
C VAL A 100 -22.19 0.75 9.38
N ASP A 101 -21.38 -0.26 9.31
CA ASP A 101 -21.66 -1.51 8.62
C ASP A 101 -21.18 -2.71 9.44
N GLU A 102 -22.08 -3.65 9.72
CA GLU A 102 -21.78 -4.82 10.56
C GLU A 102 -20.78 -5.76 9.89
N THR A 103 -20.87 -5.94 8.56
CA THR A 103 -19.98 -6.82 7.79
C THR A 103 -18.55 -6.27 7.80
N VAL A 104 -18.38 -4.99 7.49
CA VAL A 104 -17.07 -4.32 7.49
C VAL A 104 -16.47 -4.33 8.91
N ASN A 105 -17.29 -4.07 9.92
CA ASN A 105 -16.86 -4.07 11.31
C ASN A 105 -16.46 -5.45 11.82
N ALA A 106 -17.06 -6.52 11.32
CA ALA A 106 -16.69 -7.90 11.67
C ALA A 106 -15.37 -8.31 10.97
N ASN A 107 -15.13 -7.83 9.75
CA ASN A 107 -13.97 -8.19 8.95
C ASN A 107 -12.70 -7.42 9.34
N ILE A 108 -12.82 -6.22 9.92
CA ILE A 108 -11.69 -5.35 10.23
C ILE A 108 -11.63 -5.08 11.74
N SER A 109 -10.54 -5.49 12.36
CA SER A 109 -10.31 -5.26 13.80
C SER A 109 -10.29 -3.75 14.14
N PRO A 110 -10.73 -3.36 15.36
CA PRO A 110 -10.82 -1.94 15.76
C PRO A 110 -9.53 -1.15 15.62
N GLU A 111 -8.36 -1.79 15.77
CA GLU A 111 -7.05 -1.13 15.59
C GLU A 111 -6.75 -0.69 14.14
N TYR A 112 -7.48 -1.23 13.15
CA TYR A 112 -7.29 -0.91 11.73
C TYR A 112 -8.47 -0.14 11.11
N ARG A 113 -9.31 0.48 11.93
CA ARG A 113 -10.42 1.31 11.44
C ARG A 113 -10.59 2.57 12.30
N ASP A 114 -11.17 3.58 11.70
CA ASP A 114 -11.54 4.79 12.42
C ASP A 114 -12.67 4.53 13.43
N PRO A 115 -12.57 5.01 14.67
CA PRO A 115 -13.63 4.82 15.66
C PRO A 115 -15.00 5.41 15.25
N ASP A 116 -14.97 6.48 14.46
CA ASP A 116 -16.19 7.14 13.95
C ASP A 116 -16.66 6.55 12.62
N GLY A 117 -15.89 5.63 12.02
CA GLY A 117 -16.25 4.96 10.77
C GLY A 117 -15.89 5.73 9.49
N ASP A 118 -15.02 6.74 9.57
CA ASP A 118 -14.62 7.53 8.41
C ASP A 118 -13.65 6.82 7.46
N TRP A 119 -12.90 5.82 7.96
CA TRP A 119 -11.99 5.01 7.14
C TRP A 119 -11.80 3.60 7.69
N PHE A 120 -11.39 2.70 6.80
CA PHE A 120 -11.14 1.29 7.08
C PHE A 120 -9.82 0.85 6.45
N GLY A 121 -8.95 0.21 7.24
CA GLY A 121 -7.73 -0.43 6.76
C GLY A 121 -8.06 -1.69 5.99
N LEU A 122 -7.40 -1.88 4.86
CA LEU A 122 -7.60 -3.06 3.99
C LEU A 122 -6.40 -4.00 4.00
N THR A 123 -5.19 -3.45 4.17
CA THR A 123 -3.96 -4.24 4.20
C THR A 123 -2.94 -3.60 5.13
N LYS A 124 -1.99 -4.42 5.60
CA LYS A 124 -0.84 -3.97 6.41
C LYS A 124 0.47 -4.23 5.67
N ARG A 125 1.48 -3.41 5.95
CA ARG A 125 2.87 -3.65 5.57
C ARG A 125 3.81 -3.13 6.64
N ALA A 126 4.94 -3.81 6.81
CA ALA A 126 6.00 -3.34 7.70
C ALA A 126 7.04 -2.53 6.92
N ARG A 127 7.61 -1.52 7.57
CA ARG A 127 8.79 -0.80 7.09
C ARG A 127 10.02 -1.51 7.62
N VAL A 128 10.71 -2.25 6.76
CA VAL A 128 11.75 -3.22 7.09
C VAL A 128 13.12 -2.81 6.58
N ILE A 129 14.13 -3.56 6.99
CA ILE A 129 15.47 -3.47 6.44
C ILE A 129 15.65 -4.56 5.39
N TYR A 130 15.99 -4.14 4.18
CA TYR A 130 16.60 -4.99 3.16
C TYR A 130 18.07 -5.13 3.49
N ALA A 131 18.55 -6.32 3.77
CA ALA A 131 19.93 -6.56 4.14
C ALA A 131 20.61 -7.41 3.07
N SER A 132 21.82 -7.04 2.64
CA SER A 132 22.62 -7.84 1.70
C SER A 132 22.82 -9.24 2.23
N LYS A 133 22.49 -10.27 1.45
CA LYS A 133 22.73 -11.68 1.83
C LYS A 133 24.21 -11.99 2.03
N ASP A 134 25.08 -11.34 1.27
CA ASP A 134 26.50 -11.66 1.23
C ASP A 134 27.34 -10.85 2.22
N ARG A 135 26.85 -9.65 2.64
CA ARG A 135 27.62 -8.70 3.44
C ARG A 135 27.07 -8.45 4.83
N VAL A 136 25.82 -8.86 5.10
CA VAL A 136 25.17 -8.69 6.40
C VAL A 136 24.77 -10.03 6.98
N SER A 137 25.50 -10.44 8.02
CA SER A 137 25.21 -11.69 8.76
C SER A 137 24.25 -11.49 9.94
N GLN A 138 23.94 -10.23 10.29
CA GLN A 138 23.01 -9.89 11.37
C GLN A 138 21.59 -10.34 11.01
N THR A 139 20.89 -10.96 11.96
CA THR A 139 19.53 -11.47 11.78
C THR A 139 18.47 -10.64 12.52
N GLU A 140 18.90 -9.82 13.47
CA GLU A 140 18.06 -8.90 14.24
C GLU A 140 18.62 -7.49 14.15
N ILE A 141 17.75 -6.50 14.17
CA ILE A 141 18.14 -5.07 14.13
C ILE A 141 17.04 -4.24 14.79
N THR A 142 17.44 -3.10 15.37
CA THR A 142 16.50 -2.09 15.87
C THR A 142 16.51 -0.87 14.96
N TYR A 143 15.44 -0.04 15.01
CA TYR A 143 15.45 1.23 14.30
C TYR A 143 16.54 2.17 14.84
N ALA A 144 16.81 2.11 16.15
CA ALA A 144 17.86 2.91 16.78
C ALA A 144 19.25 2.61 16.19
N GLU A 145 19.55 1.36 15.85
CA GLU A 145 20.83 0.95 15.27
C GLU A 145 21.10 1.54 13.88
N LEU A 146 20.11 2.10 13.18
CA LEU A 146 20.35 2.76 11.89
C LEU A 146 21.23 4.01 12.03
N ALA A 147 21.33 4.58 13.24
CA ALA A 147 22.23 5.68 13.57
C ALA A 147 23.63 5.21 14.07
N ASP A 148 23.84 3.89 14.25
CA ASP A 148 25.12 3.36 14.72
C ASP A 148 26.23 3.58 13.67
N PRO A 149 27.42 4.07 14.08
CA PRO A 149 28.57 4.28 13.18
C PRO A 149 29.03 3.05 12.38
N LYS A 150 28.68 1.83 12.79
CA LYS A 150 28.95 0.59 12.00
C LYS A 150 28.33 0.62 10.61
N TRP A 151 27.26 1.41 10.42
CA TRP A 151 26.55 1.56 9.17
C TRP A 151 27.01 2.78 8.34
N LYS A 152 28.08 3.47 8.73
CA LYS A 152 28.56 4.66 8.01
C LYS A 152 28.81 4.36 6.53
N GLY A 153 28.12 5.09 5.64
CA GLY A 153 28.21 4.92 4.19
C GLY A 153 27.61 3.62 3.66
N LYS A 154 26.70 2.97 4.41
CA LYS A 154 26.15 1.64 4.06
C LYS A 154 24.64 1.59 3.95
N ILE A 155 23.93 2.69 4.20
CA ILE A 155 22.47 2.72 4.17
C ILE A 155 21.98 3.40 2.88
N CYS A 156 21.07 2.73 2.18
CA CYS A 156 20.31 3.34 1.09
C CYS A 156 18.84 3.53 1.50
N MET A 157 18.22 4.59 1.01
CA MET A 157 16.81 4.83 1.20
C MET A 157 16.23 5.75 0.11
N ARG A 158 14.92 5.70 -0.05
CA ARG A 158 14.16 6.71 -0.81
C ARG A 158 14.08 8.01 -0.01
N SER A 159 13.60 9.08 -0.64
CA SER A 159 13.41 10.38 0.01
C SER A 159 12.79 10.25 1.40
N GLY A 160 13.35 11.01 2.36
CA GLY A 160 12.79 11.14 3.70
C GLY A 160 11.41 11.77 3.70
N GLN A 161 11.10 12.64 2.72
CA GLN A 161 9.80 13.27 2.53
C GLN A 161 8.73 12.34 1.95
N HIS A 162 9.10 11.11 1.56
CA HIS A 162 8.09 10.17 1.09
C HIS A 162 7.24 9.63 2.25
N ASP A 163 5.93 9.48 2.02
CA ASP A 163 4.93 9.06 3.02
C ASP A 163 5.37 7.88 3.89
N TYR A 164 6.01 6.86 3.29
CA TYR A 164 6.44 5.65 4.02
C TYR A 164 7.55 5.94 5.04
N ASN A 165 8.46 6.85 4.74
CA ASN A 165 9.50 7.27 5.66
C ASN A 165 8.97 8.27 6.68
N LEU A 166 8.10 9.20 6.26
CA LEU A 166 7.43 10.12 7.20
C LEU A 166 6.62 9.36 8.24
N ALA A 167 5.92 8.27 7.85
CA ALA A 167 5.19 7.45 8.82
C ALA A 167 6.12 6.76 9.83
N LEU A 168 7.27 6.21 9.38
CA LEU A 168 8.28 5.67 10.29
C LEU A 168 8.85 6.75 11.23
N PHE A 169 9.17 7.92 10.71
CA PHE A 169 9.70 9.02 11.51
C PHE A 169 8.66 9.57 12.50
N SER A 170 7.39 9.56 12.10
CA SER A 170 6.27 9.88 12.99
C SER A 170 6.14 8.88 14.14
N ALA A 171 6.31 7.59 13.86
CA ALA A 171 6.35 6.55 14.90
C ALA A 171 7.58 6.73 15.83
N ALA A 172 8.73 7.08 15.27
CA ALA A 172 9.94 7.38 16.05
C ALA A 172 9.74 8.60 16.98
N ILE A 173 9.04 9.65 16.51
CA ILE A 173 8.68 10.79 17.34
C ILE A 173 7.75 10.37 18.49
N GLU A 174 6.80 9.49 18.24
CA GLU A 174 5.88 9.00 19.26
C GLU A 174 6.62 8.18 20.33
N HIS A 175 7.56 7.32 19.94
CA HIS A 175 8.37 6.53 20.87
C HIS A 175 9.41 7.35 21.64
N TRP A 176 10.12 8.24 20.95
CA TRP A 176 11.34 8.84 21.48
C TRP A 176 11.24 10.34 21.77
N GLY A 177 10.20 10.99 21.28
CA GLY A 177 10.07 12.44 21.26
C GLY A 177 10.88 13.09 20.14
N VAL A 178 10.60 14.38 19.89
CA VAL A 178 11.14 15.14 18.75
C VAL A 178 12.68 15.23 18.82
N GLU A 179 13.23 15.60 19.97
CA GLU A 179 14.68 15.84 20.12
C GLU A 179 15.52 14.58 19.85
N LYS A 180 15.15 13.47 20.49
CA LYS A 180 15.87 12.19 20.33
C LYS A 180 15.73 11.63 18.91
N THR A 181 14.55 11.78 18.29
CA THR A 181 14.34 11.39 16.89
C THR A 181 15.19 12.24 15.94
N GLU A 182 15.35 13.53 16.20
CA GLU A 182 16.21 14.39 15.40
C GLU A 182 17.69 13.99 15.50
N GLU A 183 18.19 13.67 16.71
CA GLU A 183 19.55 13.16 16.89
C GLU A 183 19.75 11.84 16.13
N TRP A 184 18.81 10.92 16.25
CA TRP A 184 18.82 9.66 15.50
C TRP A 184 18.80 9.91 13.98
N MET A 185 17.98 10.82 13.49
CA MET A 185 17.93 11.15 12.06
C MET A 185 19.24 11.75 11.55
N LYS A 186 19.94 12.56 12.35
CA LYS A 186 21.29 13.07 12.04
C LYS A 186 22.28 11.89 11.92
N GLY A 187 22.23 10.92 12.83
CA GLY A 187 23.05 9.70 12.74
C GLY A 187 22.73 8.87 11.51
N LEU A 188 21.45 8.67 11.21
CA LEU A 188 20.98 8.00 9.98
C LEU A 188 21.53 8.72 8.73
N LYS A 189 21.45 10.06 8.66
CA LYS A 189 21.99 10.86 7.55
C LYS A 189 23.48 10.59 7.33
N VAL A 190 24.29 10.59 8.38
CA VAL A 190 25.74 10.29 8.30
C VAL A 190 26.01 8.89 7.77
N ASN A 191 25.11 7.94 8.02
CA ASN A 191 25.24 6.55 7.62
C ASN A 191 24.75 6.27 6.19
N LEU A 192 24.14 7.25 5.51
CA LEU A 192 23.73 7.08 4.12
C LEU A 192 24.94 6.84 3.21
N ALA A 193 24.81 5.89 2.28
CA ALA A 193 25.79 5.63 1.23
C ALA A 193 25.77 6.69 0.13
N ARG A 194 24.59 7.28 -0.09
CA ARG A 194 24.34 8.27 -1.14
C ARG A 194 23.13 9.15 -0.79
N LYS A 195 22.92 10.19 -1.57
CA LYS A 195 21.72 11.00 -1.52
C LYS A 195 20.48 10.10 -1.73
N PRO A 196 19.43 10.21 -0.88
CA PRO A 196 18.18 9.49 -1.05
C PRO A 196 17.57 9.70 -2.43
N ASN A 197 17.20 8.62 -3.12
CA ASN A 197 16.56 8.68 -4.42
C ASN A 197 15.80 7.40 -4.76
N GLY A 198 14.99 7.44 -5.82
CA GLY A 198 14.22 6.30 -6.31
C GLY A 198 13.16 5.81 -5.36
N GLY A 199 12.57 4.65 -5.68
CA GLY A 199 11.61 3.93 -4.84
C GLY A 199 12.26 2.80 -4.05
N ASP A 200 11.47 1.98 -3.35
CA ASP A 200 11.99 0.89 -2.51
C ASP A 200 12.67 -0.24 -3.32
N ARG A 201 12.14 -0.59 -4.51
CA ARG A 201 12.77 -1.61 -5.37
C ARG A 201 14.19 -1.22 -5.82
N PRO A 202 14.47 0.00 -6.30
CA PRO A 202 15.83 0.46 -6.59
C PRO A 202 16.80 0.41 -5.41
N GLN A 203 16.31 0.44 -4.15
CA GLN A 203 17.20 0.26 -3.00
C GLN A 203 17.73 -1.17 -2.92
N ALA A 204 16.89 -2.19 -3.22
CA ALA A 204 17.36 -3.57 -3.34
C ALA A 204 18.37 -3.72 -4.50
N GLY A 205 18.13 -3.01 -5.61
CA GLY A 205 19.08 -2.93 -6.72
C GLY A 205 20.43 -2.33 -6.33
N ALA A 206 20.43 -1.27 -5.50
CA ALA A 206 21.65 -0.67 -4.98
C ALA A 206 22.43 -1.64 -4.07
N ILE A 207 21.72 -2.43 -3.26
CA ILE A 207 22.34 -3.50 -2.46
C ILE A 207 22.96 -4.57 -3.38
N ALA A 208 22.24 -5.03 -4.40
CA ALA A 208 22.76 -6.02 -5.36
C ALA A 208 24.00 -5.50 -6.09
N ALA A 209 24.04 -4.19 -6.40
CA ALA A 209 25.20 -3.53 -7.03
C ALA A 209 26.36 -3.25 -6.06
N GLY A 210 26.20 -3.46 -4.75
CA GLY A 210 27.23 -3.19 -3.75
C GLY A 210 27.37 -1.72 -3.33
N GLU A 211 26.41 -0.86 -3.68
CA GLU A 211 26.43 0.57 -3.28
C GLU A 211 26.13 0.74 -1.79
N CYS A 212 25.33 -0.12 -1.21
CA CYS A 212 24.99 -0.13 0.22
C CYS A 212 24.81 -1.56 0.73
N ASP A 213 24.90 -1.76 2.04
CA ASP A 213 24.76 -3.07 2.67
C ASP A 213 23.33 -3.30 3.17
N ILE A 214 22.67 -2.22 3.61
CA ILE A 214 21.27 -2.25 4.06
C ILE A 214 20.45 -1.11 3.45
N ALA A 215 19.13 -1.29 3.42
CA ALA A 215 18.22 -0.24 2.96
C ALA A 215 16.85 -0.33 3.65
N LEU A 216 16.17 0.81 3.77
CA LEU A 216 14.78 0.89 4.20
C LEU A 216 13.83 0.57 3.04
N GLY A 217 12.88 -0.33 3.26
CA GLY A 217 11.86 -0.68 2.28
C GLY A 217 10.60 -1.29 2.90
N ASN A 218 9.53 -1.41 2.10
CA ASN A 218 8.32 -2.09 2.54
C ASN A 218 8.35 -3.57 2.18
N THR A 219 7.76 -4.40 3.03
CA THR A 219 7.75 -5.87 2.89
C THR A 219 7.24 -6.35 1.54
N TYR A 220 6.12 -5.81 1.06
CA TYR A 220 5.45 -6.31 -0.15
C TYR A 220 6.28 -6.15 -1.43
N TYR A 221 7.16 -5.16 -1.52
CA TYR A 221 8.04 -5.02 -2.68
C TYR A 221 9.01 -6.20 -2.83
N VAL A 222 9.41 -6.82 -1.71
CA VAL A 222 10.28 -8.02 -1.78
C VAL A 222 9.51 -9.18 -2.39
N GLY A 223 8.23 -9.35 -2.01
CA GLY A 223 7.35 -10.35 -2.63
C GLY A 223 7.17 -10.10 -4.12
N LEU A 224 6.86 -8.85 -4.50
CA LEU A 224 6.71 -8.46 -5.91
C LEU A 224 7.99 -8.71 -6.71
N MET A 225 9.15 -8.30 -6.20
CA MET A 225 10.44 -8.51 -6.89
C MET A 225 10.77 -9.99 -7.06
N ARG A 226 10.67 -10.80 -5.99
CA ARG A 226 11.01 -12.24 -6.04
C ARG A 226 10.13 -13.03 -7.00
N ASN A 227 8.90 -12.59 -7.23
CA ASN A 227 7.92 -13.23 -8.11
C ASN A 227 7.74 -12.50 -9.45
N ASN A 228 8.62 -11.56 -9.79
CA ASN A 228 8.53 -10.83 -11.05
C ASN A 228 9.09 -11.67 -12.21
N GLU A 229 8.19 -12.33 -12.94
CA GLU A 229 8.58 -13.11 -14.14
C GLU A 229 8.79 -12.21 -15.39
N LYS A 230 8.38 -10.93 -15.33
CA LYS A 230 8.50 -9.99 -16.46
C LYS A 230 9.80 -9.22 -16.44
N ASP A 231 10.38 -9.02 -15.27
CA ASP A 231 11.66 -8.32 -15.08
C ASP A 231 12.65 -9.20 -14.28
N PRO A 232 13.51 -9.95 -14.97
CA PRO A 232 14.54 -10.79 -14.33
C PRO A 232 15.49 -9.99 -13.43
N LYS A 233 15.72 -8.70 -13.74
CA LYS A 233 16.60 -7.84 -12.95
C LYS A 233 15.98 -7.49 -11.59
N GLU A 234 14.69 -7.16 -11.55
CA GLU A 234 13.99 -6.99 -10.27
C GLU A 234 13.97 -8.29 -9.45
N LYS A 235 13.81 -9.43 -10.12
CA LYS A 235 13.88 -10.75 -9.45
C LYS A 235 15.26 -11.01 -8.84
N GLU A 236 16.34 -10.66 -9.54
CA GLU A 236 17.71 -10.70 -9.01
C GLU A 236 17.86 -9.83 -7.77
N TRP A 237 17.36 -8.56 -7.80
CA TRP A 237 17.40 -7.65 -6.65
C TRP A 237 16.67 -8.23 -5.43
N GLY A 238 15.45 -8.77 -5.62
CA GLY A 238 14.67 -9.38 -4.55
C GLY A 238 15.35 -10.61 -3.93
N ASN A 239 16.16 -11.33 -4.73
CA ASN A 239 16.91 -12.50 -4.29
C ASN A 239 18.26 -12.16 -3.63
N ALA A 240 18.81 -10.98 -3.87
CA ALA A 240 20.08 -10.52 -3.27
C ALA A 240 19.93 -10.05 -1.81
N ILE A 241 18.70 -9.93 -1.31
CA ILE A 241 18.43 -9.38 0.03
C ILE A 241 17.71 -10.39 0.94
N ASN A 242 18.01 -10.27 2.25
CA ASN A 242 17.17 -10.76 3.34
C ASN A 242 16.28 -9.64 3.84
N VAL A 243 15.13 -9.99 4.42
CA VAL A 243 14.24 -9.07 5.13
C VAL A 243 14.54 -9.19 6.61
N LEU A 244 14.89 -8.07 7.26
CA LEU A 244 14.99 -7.98 8.71
C LEU A 244 13.86 -7.08 9.20
N PHE A 245 13.16 -7.52 10.25
CA PHE A 245 12.11 -6.74 10.91
C PHE A 245 12.75 -5.89 12.02
N PRO A 246 13.03 -4.59 11.77
CA PRO A 246 13.59 -3.75 12.81
C PRO A 246 12.53 -3.46 13.87
N THR A 247 12.95 -3.38 15.14
CA THR A 247 12.03 -3.14 16.24
C THR A 247 12.30 -1.81 16.93
N PHE A 248 11.24 -1.20 17.45
CA PHE A 248 11.38 -0.23 18.53
C PHE A 248 11.60 -1.00 19.83
N THR A 249 12.63 -0.64 20.59
CA THR A 249 12.99 -1.35 21.83
C THR A 249 11.93 -1.21 22.92
N GLU A 250 11.13 -0.17 22.88
CA GLU A 250 10.06 0.16 23.79
C GLU A 250 8.92 -0.86 23.75
N THR A 251 8.60 -1.37 22.56
CA THR A 251 7.50 -2.33 22.34
C THR A 251 7.98 -3.68 21.84
N GLY A 252 9.22 -3.73 21.31
CA GLY A 252 9.75 -4.90 20.59
C GLY A 252 9.03 -5.18 19.28
N GLY A 253 8.33 -4.20 18.71
CA GLY A 253 7.56 -4.31 17.47
C GLY A 253 8.14 -3.52 16.31
N SER A 254 7.83 -3.96 15.09
CA SER A 254 8.17 -3.26 13.84
C SER A 254 7.09 -2.26 13.46
N HIS A 255 7.48 -1.09 12.95
CA HIS A 255 6.54 -0.13 12.40
C HIS A 255 5.71 -0.74 11.29
N VAL A 256 4.40 -0.65 11.43
CA VAL A 256 3.41 -1.04 10.42
C VAL A 256 2.61 0.17 9.98
N ASN A 257 2.17 0.13 8.73
CA ASN A 257 1.24 1.10 8.19
C ASN A 257 0.18 0.36 7.36
N ILE A 258 -0.91 1.03 7.00
CA ILE A 258 -2.04 0.44 6.31
C ILE A 258 -2.26 1.08 4.95
N SER A 259 -2.86 0.32 4.03
CA SER A 259 -3.65 0.86 2.93
C SER A 259 -5.11 0.74 3.33
N GLY A 260 -5.92 1.70 2.94
CA GLY A 260 -7.31 1.69 3.36
C GLY A 260 -8.24 2.41 2.39
N VAL A 261 -9.51 2.40 2.77
CA VAL A 261 -10.63 2.95 2.01
C VAL A 261 -11.49 3.83 2.91
N ALA A 262 -12.06 4.87 2.33
CA ALA A 262 -13.08 5.73 2.92
C ALA A 262 -14.24 5.89 1.97
N LEU A 263 -15.45 6.00 2.49
CA LEU A 263 -16.63 6.39 1.72
C LEU A 263 -16.56 7.90 1.49
N ALA A 264 -16.61 8.34 0.23
CA ALA A 264 -16.57 9.76 -0.11
C ALA A 264 -17.84 10.47 0.40
N LYS A 265 -17.69 11.72 0.87
CA LYS A 265 -18.77 12.48 1.50
C LYS A 265 -20.01 12.64 0.63
N TYR A 266 -19.82 12.87 -0.65
CA TYR A 266 -20.90 13.11 -1.61
C TYR A 266 -21.02 12.00 -2.65
N ALA A 267 -20.63 10.76 -2.28
CA ALA A 267 -20.65 9.58 -3.16
C ALA A 267 -21.97 9.49 -3.97
N PRO A 268 -21.93 9.69 -5.30
CA PRO A 268 -23.16 9.63 -6.12
C PRO A 268 -23.70 8.20 -6.24
N ASN A 269 -22.83 7.18 -6.12
CA ASN A 269 -23.23 5.77 -6.17
C ASN A 269 -23.02 5.10 -4.80
N LYS A 270 -23.52 5.72 -3.72
CA LYS A 270 -23.29 5.30 -2.35
C LYS A 270 -23.53 3.82 -2.08
N ASP A 271 -24.66 3.27 -2.52
CA ASP A 271 -25.01 1.87 -2.26
C ASP A 271 -24.02 0.89 -2.91
N ASN A 272 -23.53 1.21 -4.11
CA ASN A 272 -22.50 0.44 -4.78
C ASN A 272 -21.12 0.62 -4.13
N ALA A 273 -20.84 1.82 -3.61
CA ALA A 273 -19.61 2.10 -2.84
C ALA A 273 -19.56 1.27 -1.55
N VAL A 274 -20.68 1.16 -0.83
CA VAL A 274 -20.78 0.31 0.37
C VAL A 274 -20.52 -1.16 0.01
N LYS A 275 -21.14 -1.69 -1.05
CA LYS A 275 -20.88 -3.05 -1.53
C LYS A 275 -19.41 -3.28 -1.88
N LEU A 276 -18.74 -2.26 -2.46
CA LEU A 276 -17.31 -2.35 -2.73
C LEU A 276 -16.50 -2.40 -1.43
N ILE A 277 -16.80 -1.56 -0.43
CA ILE A 277 -16.10 -1.56 0.86
C ILE A 277 -16.32 -2.90 1.60
N GLU A 278 -17.54 -3.43 1.62
CA GLU A 278 -17.82 -4.77 2.14
C GLU A 278 -16.98 -5.85 1.44
N PHE A 279 -16.94 -5.83 0.10
CA PHE A 279 -16.14 -6.78 -0.67
C PHE A 279 -14.64 -6.67 -0.36
N LEU A 280 -14.11 -5.43 -0.32
CA LEU A 280 -12.69 -5.17 -0.06
C LEU A 280 -12.25 -5.61 1.34
N SER A 281 -13.15 -5.53 2.33
CA SER A 281 -12.91 -6.03 3.68
C SER A 281 -13.03 -7.55 3.80
N GLY A 282 -13.76 -8.20 2.88
CA GLY A 282 -14.08 -9.62 2.96
C GLY A 282 -12.97 -10.55 2.50
N HIS A 283 -13.11 -11.82 2.87
CA HIS A 283 -12.11 -12.88 2.71
C HIS A 283 -11.50 -12.98 1.30
N GLU A 284 -12.32 -12.94 0.27
CA GLU A 284 -11.86 -13.06 -1.12
C GLU A 284 -10.89 -11.93 -1.53
N ALA A 285 -11.25 -10.68 -1.21
CA ALA A 285 -10.38 -9.54 -1.48
C ALA A 285 -9.11 -9.59 -0.63
N GLN A 286 -9.21 -9.98 0.64
CA GLN A 286 -8.08 -10.12 1.54
C GLN A 286 -7.10 -11.19 1.08
N GLN A 287 -7.58 -12.32 0.52
CA GLN A 287 -6.73 -13.32 -0.14
C GLN A 287 -6.03 -12.75 -1.38
N ILE A 288 -6.74 -12.00 -2.22
CA ILE A 288 -6.14 -11.36 -3.41
C ILE A 288 -5.01 -10.41 -3.00
N TYR A 289 -5.20 -9.58 -1.97
CA TYR A 289 -4.16 -8.71 -1.45
C TYR A 289 -2.95 -9.50 -0.94
N ALA A 290 -3.18 -10.57 -0.18
CA ALA A 290 -2.10 -11.40 0.35
C ALA A 290 -1.30 -12.11 -0.76
N GLU A 291 -1.98 -12.67 -1.77
CA GLU A 291 -1.36 -13.51 -2.81
C GLU A 291 -0.79 -12.70 -3.99
N LYS A 292 -1.45 -11.61 -4.39
CA LYS A 292 -1.05 -10.82 -5.58
C LYS A 292 -0.20 -9.61 -5.21
N ASN A 293 -0.50 -8.97 -4.07
CA ASN A 293 0.22 -7.78 -3.64
C ASN A 293 1.28 -8.09 -2.58
N TYR A 294 1.30 -9.31 -2.01
CA TYR A 294 2.22 -9.70 -0.93
C TYR A 294 2.12 -8.80 0.31
N GLU A 295 0.91 -8.33 0.60
CA GLU A 295 0.60 -7.54 1.79
C GLU A 295 0.05 -8.44 2.90
N TYR A 296 0.15 -7.98 4.15
CA TYR A 296 -0.48 -8.66 5.27
C TYR A 296 -1.98 -8.32 5.29
N PRO A 297 -2.86 -9.32 5.38
CA PRO A 297 -4.29 -9.08 5.53
C PRO A 297 -4.60 -8.41 6.88
N VAL A 298 -5.73 -7.72 6.95
CA VAL A 298 -6.30 -7.18 8.20
C VAL A 298 -7.41 -8.05 8.76
N GLU A 299 -7.94 -8.97 7.95
CA GLU A 299 -8.95 -9.94 8.38
C GLU A 299 -8.39 -10.84 9.48
N PRO A 300 -9.07 -10.95 10.63
CA PRO A 300 -8.63 -11.80 11.71
C PRO A 300 -8.51 -13.27 11.30
N GLY A 301 -7.37 -13.89 11.58
CA GLY A 301 -7.14 -15.31 11.28
C GLY A 301 -6.74 -15.63 9.85
N LEU A 302 -6.75 -14.68 8.93
CA LEU A 302 -6.23 -14.87 7.58
C LEU A 302 -4.71 -14.71 7.57
N GLU A 303 -4.05 -15.75 7.10
CA GLU A 303 -2.59 -15.79 7.04
C GLU A 303 -2.03 -15.09 5.79
N PRO A 304 -0.86 -14.44 5.88
CA PRO A 304 -0.19 -13.90 4.71
C PRO A 304 0.25 -15.01 3.75
N SER A 305 0.56 -14.65 2.51
CA SER A 305 1.03 -15.62 1.50
C SER A 305 2.29 -16.36 1.94
N PRO A 306 2.57 -17.56 1.38
CA PRO A 306 3.80 -18.30 1.68
C PRO A 306 5.08 -17.48 1.44
N THR A 307 5.08 -16.63 0.42
CA THR A 307 6.20 -15.71 0.14
C THR A 307 6.45 -14.75 1.30
N VAL A 308 5.38 -14.17 1.86
CA VAL A 308 5.49 -13.21 2.97
C VAL A 308 5.84 -13.93 4.28
N LYS A 309 5.28 -15.11 4.51
CA LYS A 309 5.66 -15.96 5.66
C LYS A 309 7.15 -16.32 5.66
N ALA A 310 7.75 -16.51 4.49
CA ALA A 310 9.18 -16.80 4.36
C ALA A 310 10.10 -15.63 4.74
N PHE A 311 9.57 -14.41 4.95
CA PHE A 311 10.36 -13.30 5.50
C PHE A 311 10.62 -13.42 7.00
N GLY A 312 9.86 -14.23 7.71
CA GLY A 312 9.84 -14.37 9.16
C GLY A 312 8.56 -13.83 9.78
N GLU A 313 8.47 -13.88 11.09
CA GLU A 313 7.32 -13.42 11.85
C GLU A 313 7.34 -11.89 12.01
N LEU A 314 6.25 -11.24 11.62
CA LEU A 314 6.03 -9.82 11.88
C LEU A 314 5.40 -9.64 13.27
N LYS A 315 6.17 -9.13 14.21
CA LYS A 315 5.64 -8.55 15.44
C LYS A 315 5.38 -7.07 15.19
N ALA A 316 4.12 -6.70 14.99
CA ALA A 316 3.74 -5.32 14.75
C ALA A 316 3.96 -4.45 15.99
N ASP A 317 4.38 -3.21 15.79
CA ASP A 317 4.37 -2.19 16.83
C ASP A 317 2.95 -1.92 17.33
N THR A 318 2.81 -1.61 18.61
CA THR A 318 1.53 -1.41 19.29
C THR A 318 1.04 0.03 19.30
N LEU A 319 1.79 0.96 18.69
CA LEU A 319 1.36 2.35 18.57
C LEU A 319 0.07 2.46 17.74
N SER A 320 -0.83 3.33 18.20
CA SER A 320 -2.02 3.69 17.46
C SER A 320 -1.64 4.36 16.12
N LEU A 321 -2.25 3.91 15.02
CA LEU A 321 -2.07 4.52 13.71
C LEU A 321 -2.48 6.00 13.70
N ALA A 322 -3.52 6.37 14.46
CA ALA A 322 -3.96 7.76 14.59
C ALA A 322 -2.92 8.63 15.30
N ASP A 323 -2.24 8.11 16.33
CA ASP A 323 -1.18 8.84 17.02
C ASP A 323 0.05 9.02 16.14
N ILE A 324 0.43 8.01 15.36
CA ILE A 324 1.46 8.12 14.34
C ILE A 324 1.12 9.25 13.34
N ALA A 325 -0.11 9.30 12.84
CA ALA A 325 -0.54 10.28 11.86
C ALA A 325 -0.41 11.73 12.36
N LYS A 326 -0.64 12.00 13.65
CA LYS A 326 -0.51 13.34 14.26
C LYS A 326 0.89 13.93 14.14
N ASN A 327 1.93 13.10 14.12
CA ASN A 327 3.33 13.53 14.09
C ASN A 327 3.85 13.78 12.66
N ARG A 328 3.03 13.55 11.60
CA ARG A 328 3.46 13.67 10.21
C ARG A 328 4.10 15.03 9.87
N LYS A 329 3.47 16.14 10.32
CA LYS A 329 4.00 17.49 10.08
C LYS A 329 5.37 17.68 10.74
N ALA A 330 5.49 17.29 12.00
CA ALA A 330 6.75 17.37 12.73
C ALA A 330 7.86 16.52 12.09
N ALA A 331 7.52 15.33 11.60
CA ALA A 331 8.44 14.46 10.87
C ALA A 331 8.93 15.10 9.55
N SER A 332 8.01 15.71 8.78
CA SER A 332 8.37 16.39 7.53
C SER A 332 9.29 17.60 7.78
N GLU A 333 8.94 18.46 8.74
CA GLU A 333 9.78 19.60 9.13
C GLU A 333 11.16 19.15 9.65
N MET A 334 11.25 18.00 10.33
CA MET A 334 12.50 17.43 10.81
C MET A 334 13.38 16.94 9.66
N VAL A 335 12.82 16.28 8.65
CA VAL A 335 13.54 15.85 7.44
C VAL A 335 14.21 17.05 6.76
N ASP A 336 13.48 18.17 6.61
CA ASP A 336 14.00 19.40 6.01
C ASP A 336 15.07 20.04 6.90
N ARG A 337 14.82 20.15 8.20
CA ARG A 337 15.75 20.76 9.17
C ARG A 337 17.05 20.01 9.30
N VAL A 338 17.01 18.68 9.27
CA VAL A 338 18.20 17.82 9.26
C VAL A 338 18.88 17.81 7.88
N GLY A 339 18.14 18.12 6.81
CA GLY A 339 18.61 18.00 5.44
C GLY A 339 18.85 16.53 5.04
N LEU A 340 17.98 15.61 5.48
CA LEU A 340 18.16 14.17 5.24
C LEU A 340 18.25 13.86 3.74
N ASP A 341 17.43 14.53 2.93
CA ASP A 341 17.38 14.35 1.49
C ASP A 341 18.53 15.01 0.72
N ASP A 342 19.39 15.76 1.40
CA ASP A 342 20.61 16.32 0.80
C ASP A 342 21.74 15.29 0.73
N GLY A 343 21.67 14.24 1.53
CA GLY A 343 22.63 13.15 1.60
C GLY A 343 23.70 13.34 2.67
N PRO A 344 24.66 12.40 2.77
CA PRO A 344 25.56 12.31 3.92
C PRO A 344 26.61 13.44 4.00
N ASN A 345 26.88 14.15 2.91
CA ASN A 345 27.97 15.11 2.76
C ASN A 345 27.50 16.57 2.66
N SER A 346 26.26 16.85 3.00
CA SER A 346 25.67 18.20 2.93
C SER A 346 25.61 18.88 4.30
#